data_aded7ed7fa1fc496d63b4e8510064d2f
#
_entry.id   aded7ed7fa1fc496d63b4e8510064d2f
#
_cell.length_a   1.000
_cell.length_b   1.000
_cell.length_c   1.000
_cell.angle_alpha   90.00
_cell.angle_beta   90.00
_cell.angle_gamma   90.00
#
_symmetry.space_group_name_H-M   'P 1'
#
loop_
_entity.id
_entity.type
_entity.pdbx_description
1 polymer ?
#
loop_
_entity_poly.entity_id
_entity_poly.type
_entity_poly.pdbx_seq_one_letter_code
_entity_poly.pdbx_strand_id
1 'polypeptide(L)'
;MFRFGEGGALDVFRWTQTNDFFMFSSHERVGMGGGGEGFAFVLDADFYSGGSYRSETFGNPRLTSAETFRVRNVEVWGFDSVITDITRQ
;
A
#
# COMPACT_ATOMS: atom_id res chain seq x y z
N MET A 1 -4.20 4.31 -6.37
CA MET A 1 -3.79 4.53 -4.96
C MET A 1 -4.08 5.96 -4.55
N PHE A 2 -4.45 6.19 -3.32
CA PHE A 2 -4.70 7.56 -2.84
C PHE A 2 -4.30 7.68 -1.37
N ARG A 3 -4.16 8.92 -0.94
CA ARG A 3 -3.80 9.27 0.44
C ARG A 3 -4.56 10.52 0.86
N PHE A 4 -4.98 10.58 2.12
CA PHE A 4 -5.42 11.83 2.73
C PHE A 4 -4.21 12.46 3.42
N GLY A 5 -3.83 13.64 2.98
CA GLY A 5 -2.75 14.42 3.57
C GLY A 5 -3.22 15.28 4.73
N GLU A 6 -2.33 16.13 5.22
CA GLU A 6 -2.67 17.10 6.24
C GLU A 6 -3.82 17.99 5.78
N GLY A 7 -4.71 18.33 6.69
CA GLY A 7 -5.89 19.13 6.37
C GLY A 7 -6.96 18.38 5.59
N GLY A 8 -6.81 17.06 5.40
CA GLY A 8 -7.80 16.25 4.71
C GLY A 8 -7.74 16.31 3.19
N ALA A 9 -6.68 16.89 2.62
CA ALA A 9 -6.52 16.94 1.17
C ALA A 9 -6.31 15.53 0.60
N LEU A 10 -6.99 15.23 -0.52
CA LEU A 10 -6.88 13.95 -1.20
C LEU A 10 -5.81 14.01 -2.27
N ASP A 11 -4.81 13.15 -2.15
CA ASP A 11 -3.80 12.93 -3.18
C ASP A 11 -4.11 11.61 -3.89
N VAL A 12 -4.17 11.64 -5.22
CA VAL A 12 -4.42 10.47 -6.04
C VAL A 12 -3.18 10.18 -6.88
N PHE A 13 -2.72 8.94 -6.81
CA PHE A 13 -1.58 8.48 -7.58
C PHE A 13 -2.05 7.39 -8.55
N ARG A 14 -2.14 7.78 -9.82
CA ARG A 14 -2.66 6.89 -10.86
C ARG A 14 -1.58 5.91 -11.31
N TRP A 15 -2.02 4.81 -11.88
CA TRP A 15 -1.13 3.83 -12.48
C TRP A 15 -0.34 4.48 -13.63
N THR A 16 0.99 4.36 -13.55
CA THR A 16 1.90 4.93 -14.55
C THR A 16 2.07 4.05 -15.77
N GLN A 17 1.61 2.80 -15.69
CA GLN A 17 1.78 1.77 -16.71
C GLN A 17 3.25 1.32 -16.89
N THR A 18 4.15 1.75 -16.02
CA THR A 18 5.56 1.35 -16.04
C THR A 18 5.72 -0.12 -15.63
N ASN A 19 4.95 -0.56 -14.64
CA ASN A 19 4.89 -1.96 -14.20
C ASN A 19 3.50 -2.21 -13.61
N ASP A 20 3.23 -3.44 -13.23
CA ASP A 20 1.94 -3.84 -12.69
C ASP A 20 2.03 -4.32 -11.23
N PHE A 21 2.97 -3.84 -10.48
CA PHE A 21 3.15 -4.20 -9.07
C PHE A 21 2.12 -3.50 -8.19
N PHE A 22 0.83 -3.81 -8.41
CA PHE A 22 -0.26 -3.13 -7.73
C PHE A 22 -0.34 -3.50 -6.27
N MET A 23 -0.32 -4.79 -5.98
CA MET A 23 -0.46 -5.31 -4.61
C MET A 23 0.48 -6.49 -4.42
N PHE A 24 0.94 -6.64 -3.19
CA PHE A 24 1.83 -7.71 -2.80
C PHE A 24 1.38 -8.26 -1.45
N SER A 25 1.41 -9.59 -1.33
CA SER A 25 1.07 -10.25 -0.09
C SER A 25 1.92 -11.51 0.07
N SER A 26 2.47 -11.69 1.26
CA SER A 26 3.24 -12.87 1.60
C SER A 26 3.04 -13.16 3.09
N HIS A 27 3.72 -14.19 3.61
CA HIS A 27 3.71 -14.48 5.04
C HIS A 27 4.31 -13.35 5.88
N GLU A 28 5.14 -12.52 5.27
CA GLU A 28 5.93 -11.53 6.00
C GLU A 28 5.41 -10.11 5.80
N ARG A 29 4.73 -9.83 4.70
CA ARG A 29 4.40 -8.46 4.33
C ARG A 29 3.14 -8.38 3.49
N VAL A 30 2.50 -7.22 3.58
CA VAL A 30 1.47 -6.76 2.65
C VAL A 30 1.89 -5.39 2.15
N GLY A 31 1.77 -5.16 0.86
CA GLY A 31 2.21 -3.89 0.29
C GLY A 31 1.50 -3.54 -1.00
N MET A 32 1.83 -2.36 -1.51
CA MET A 32 1.24 -1.80 -2.72
C MET A 32 2.30 -0.98 -3.45
N GLY A 33 2.33 -1.14 -4.78
CA GLY A 33 3.31 -0.45 -5.62
C GLY A 33 4.69 -1.04 -5.51
N GLY A 34 5.55 -0.77 -6.48
CA GLY A 34 6.91 -1.28 -6.48
C GLY A 34 7.76 -0.62 -7.55
N GLY A 35 8.98 -1.13 -7.68
CA GLY A 35 9.99 -0.50 -8.52
C GLY A 35 10.54 0.77 -7.88
N GLY A 36 11.55 1.36 -8.51
CA GLY A 36 12.18 2.55 -7.94
C GLY A 36 12.86 2.28 -6.63
N GLU A 37 12.49 2.99 -5.59
CA GLU A 37 13.09 2.85 -4.27
C GLU A 37 12.47 1.73 -3.43
N GLY A 38 11.28 1.25 -3.81
CA GLY A 38 10.62 0.18 -3.09
C GLY A 38 9.11 0.23 -3.23
N PHE A 39 8.42 -0.34 -2.25
CA PHE A 39 6.97 -0.31 -2.21
C PHE A 39 6.46 1.11 -1.95
N ALA A 40 5.33 1.48 -2.55
CA ALA A 40 4.66 2.74 -2.19
C ALA A 40 4.34 2.75 -0.70
N PHE A 41 3.79 1.65 -0.21
CA PHE A 41 3.79 1.36 1.22
C PHE A 41 3.84 -0.15 1.44
N VAL A 42 4.31 -0.55 2.60
CA VAL A 42 4.40 -1.94 3.00
C VAL A 42 4.13 -2.04 4.50
N LEU A 43 3.41 -3.08 4.90
CA LEU A 43 3.15 -3.40 6.29
C LEU A 43 3.79 -4.73 6.62
N ASP A 44 4.43 -4.81 7.78
CA ASP A 44 5.02 -6.05 8.25
C ASP A 44 3.95 -7.04 8.73
N ALA A 45 4.31 -8.29 8.89
CA ALA A 45 3.38 -9.38 9.19
C ALA A 45 2.58 -9.16 10.48
N ASP A 46 3.12 -8.43 11.42
CA ASP A 46 2.45 -8.11 12.68
C ASP A 46 1.45 -6.95 12.55
N PHE A 47 1.41 -6.28 11.39
CA PHE A 47 0.63 -5.07 11.15
C PHE A 47 0.91 -3.96 12.16
N TYR A 48 2.08 -3.97 12.75
CA TYR A 48 2.49 -2.99 13.74
C TYR A 48 3.41 -1.94 13.17
N SER A 49 4.29 -2.32 12.27
CA SER A 49 5.23 -1.43 11.64
C SER A 49 5.14 -1.54 10.12
N GLY A 50 5.62 -0.51 9.44
CA GLY A 50 5.62 -0.46 8.00
C GLY A 50 6.57 0.57 7.47
N GLY A 51 6.56 0.72 6.16
CA GLY A 51 7.38 1.69 5.46
C GLY A 51 6.69 2.25 4.23
N SER A 52 7.19 3.36 3.75
CA SER A 52 6.71 3.99 2.52
C SER A 52 7.90 4.53 1.74
N TYR A 53 7.88 4.28 0.44
CA TYR A 53 8.95 4.63 -0.49
C TYR A 53 8.37 5.16 -1.79
N ARG A 54 9.21 5.76 -2.60
CA ARG A 54 8.83 6.15 -3.95
C ARG A 54 8.68 4.90 -4.80
N SER A 55 7.57 4.76 -5.50
CA SER A 55 7.36 3.63 -6.40
C SER A 55 7.19 4.08 -7.83
N GLU A 56 7.57 3.22 -8.76
CA GLU A 56 7.33 3.46 -10.17
C GLU A 56 5.90 3.14 -10.58
N THR A 57 5.26 2.20 -9.92
CA THR A 57 3.89 1.80 -10.25
C THR A 57 2.94 2.97 -10.22
N PHE A 58 3.04 3.81 -9.21
CA PHE A 58 2.11 4.94 -9.02
C PHE A 58 2.80 6.29 -9.12
N GLY A 59 4.11 6.32 -9.36
CA GLY A 59 4.86 7.57 -9.44
C GLY A 59 4.74 8.43 -8.18
N ASN A 60 4.45 7.80 -7.05
CA ASN A 60 4.22 8.49 -5.80
C ASN A 60 5.53 8.89 -5.11
N PRO A 61 5.52 10.00 -4.39
CA PRO A 61 6.59 10.26 -3.42
C PRO A 61 6.38 9.37 -2.19
N ARG A 62 7.31 9.43 -1.26
CA ARG A 62 7.09 8.79 0.04
C ARG A 62 5.80 9.34 0.65
N LEU A 63 4.91 8.44 1.09
CA LEU A 63 3.57 8.84 1.54
C LEU A 63 3.56 9.34 2.98
N THR A 64 4.60 9.05 3.73
CA THR A 64 4.72 9.40 5.14
C THR A 64 5.88 10.36 5.36
N SER A 65 5.91 11.01 6.52
CA SER A 65 6.98 11.95 6.86
C SER A 65 8.33 11.26 7.09
N ALA A 66 8.31 9.96 7.41
CA ALA A 66 9.51 9.14 7.56
C ALA A 66 9.35 7.85 6.76
N GLU A 67 10.48 7.22 6.39
CA GLU A 67 10.44 5.97 5.63
C GLU A 67 9.76 4.86 6.39
N THR A 68 9.95 4.80 7.70
CA THR A 68 9.32 3.79 8.55
C THR A 68 8.33 4.46 9.49
N PHE A 69 7.30 3.72 9.87
CA PHE A 69 6.25 4.23 10.73
C PHE A 69 5.62 3.10 11.55
N ARG A 70 4.88 3.47 12.57
CA ARG A 70 4.05 2.54 13.33
C ARG A 70 2.62 2.63 12.85
N VAL A 71 1.98 1.50 12.76
CA VAL A 71 0.59 1.38 12.30
C VAL A 71 -0.33 1.54 13.49
N ARG A 72 -1.34 2.40 13.35
CA ARG A 72 -2.40 2.55 14.36
C ARG A 72 -3.56 1.64 14.10
N ASN A 73 -3.96 1.53 12.83
CA ASN A 73 -5.14 0.78 12.44
C ASN A 73 -4.99 0.32 11.01
N VAL A 74 -5.46 -0.88 10.73
CA VAL A 74 -5.47 -1.44 9.38
C VAL A 74 -6.87 -1.94 9.08
N GLU A 75 -7.40 -1.53 7.93
CA GLU A 75 -8.66 -2.05 7.42
C GLU A 75 -8.44 -2.58 6.03
N VAL A 76 -8.96 -3.77 5.75
CA VAL A 76 -8.92 -4.37 4.43
C VAL A 76 -10.33 -4.50 3.92
N TRP A 77 -10.59 -3.87 2.80
CA TRP A 77 -11.90 -3.86 2.16
C TRP A 77 -11.85 -4.62 0.86
N GLY A 78 -12.91 -5.34 0.54
CA GLY A 78 -13.02 -6.05 -0.71
C GLY A 78 -14.47 -6.17 -1.13
N PHE A 79 -14.67 -6.69 -2.32
CA PHE A 79 -16.00 -6.99 -2.81
C PHE A 79 -16.46 -8.33 -2.26
N ASP A 80 -17.75 -8.47 -1.97
CA ASP A 80 -18.30 -9.68 -1.36
C ASP A 80 -17.91 -10.96 -2.10
N SER A 81 -17.91 -10.93 -3.41
CA SER A 81 -17.53 -12.09 -4.21
C SER A 81 -16.08 -12.51 -3.98
N VAL A 82 -15.18 -11.56 -3.83
CA VAL A 82 -13.77 -11.82 -3.56
C VAL A 82 -13.60 -12.39 -2.15
N ILE A 83 -14.25 -11.79 -1.16
CA ILE A 83 -14.20 -12.24 0.23
C ILE A 83 -14.77 -13.65 0.36
N THR A 84 -15.87 -13.95 -0.32
CA THR A 84 -16.49 -15.26 -0.31
C THR A 84 -15.56 -16.32 -0.87
N ASP A 85 -14.86 -16.03 -1.94
CA ASP A 85 -13.90 -16.94 -2.55
C ASP A 85 -12.72 -17.22 -1.61
N ILE A 86 -12.23 -16.21 -0.92
CA ILE A 86 -11.15 -16.36 0.04
C ILE A 86 -11.58 -17.23 1.23
N THR A 87 -12.79 -17.03 1.74
CA THR A 87 -13.27 -17.77 2.91
C THR A 87 -13.58 -19.24 2.61
N ARG A 88 -13.77 -19.59 1.36
CA ARG A 88 -13.99 -20.98 0.94
C ARG A 88 -12.72 -21.81 0.83
N GLN A 89 -11.59 -21.16 0.85
CA GLN A 89 -10.30 -21.79 0.78
C GLN A 89 -9.79 -22.15 2.17
#